data_c315b03ddfe79c80cdc86bb6b3de4124
#
_entry.id   c315b03ddfe79c80cdc86bb6b3de4124
#
_cell.length_a   1.000
_cell.length_b   1.000
_cell.length_c   1.000
_cell.angle_alpha   90.00
_cell.angle_beta   90.00
_cell.angle_gamma   90.00
#
_symmetry.space_group_name_H-M   'P 1'
#
loop_
_entity.id
_entity.type
_entity.pdbx_description
1 polymer ?
#
loop_
_entity_poly.entity_id
_entity_poly.type
_entity_poly.pdbx_seq_one_letter_code
_entity_poly.pdbx_strand_id
1 'polypeptide(L)'
;MQIVEFCHIKDKFGSNSLNFVGGKNSSLGNMISDMEKLGVKVPNGFATTTSFYNEFIELNNIFPLIKKLDETPNNFEKISKEIRNKIENGLFSNEFLYDLNQHYLLLGSGDVAVRSSATAEDLDNASFAGQQDTYLNVNGIDNLIFFIKKCIASLFNNR
;
A
#
# COMPACT_ATOMS: atom_id res chain seq x y z
N MET A 1 12.32 0.67 7.63
CA MET A 1 12.30 0.47 6.15
C MET A 1 10.88 0.64 5.69
N GLN A 2 10.64 1.63 4.83
CA GLN A 2 9.30 2.03 4.39
C GLN A 2 8.95 1.48 3.00
N ILE A 3 9.95 1.20 2.17
CA ILE A 3 9.80 0.65 0.82
C ILE A 3 10.68 -0.60 0.68
N VAL A 4 10.20 -1.58 -0.08
CA VAL A 4 10.93 -2.81 -0.42
C VAL A 4 10.64 -3.20 -1.86
N GLU A 5 11.68 -3.52 -2.64
CA GLU A 5 11.54 -4.07 -3.99
C GLU A 5 10.94 -5.47 -3.95
N PHE A 6 10.12 -5.83 -4.94
CA PHE A 6 9.44 -7.12 -4.98
C PHE A 6 10.40 -8.31 -4.91
N CYS A 7 11.53 -8.24 -5.61
CA CYS A 7 12.56 -9.29 -5.59
C CYS A 7 13.20 -9.51 -4.21
N HIS A 8 13.14 -8.52 -3.31
CA HIS A 8 13.74 -8.60 -1.98
C HIS A 8 12.72 -8.94 -0.87
N ILE A 9 11.42 -9.04 -1.16
CA ILE A 9 10.37 -9.30 -0.15
C ILE A 9 10.65 -10.62 0.57
N LYS A 10 10.90 -11.69 -0.19
CA LYS A 10 11.14 -13.03 0.35
C LYS A 10 12.36 -13.07 1.25
N ASP A 11 13.46 -12.45 0.83
CA ASP A 11 14.73 -12.44 1.57
C ASP A 11 14.63 -11.61 2.86
N LYS A 12 13.89 -10.50 2.82
CA LYS A 12 13.78 -9.58 3.97
C LYS A 12 12.76 -10.03 5.02
N PHE A 13 11.65 -10.61 4.59
CA PHE A 13 10.52 -10.91 5.49
C PHE A 13 10.17 -12.39 5.59
N GLY A 14 10.66 -13.24 4.68
CA GLY A 14 10.40 -14.67 4.69
C GLY A 14 8.89 -15.00 4.74
N SER A 15 8.52 -15.96 5.61
CA SER A 15 7.12 -16.35 5.83
C SER A 15 6.24 -15.27 6.45
N ASN A 16 6.83 -14.21 7.02
CA ASN A 16 6.10 -13.11 7.65
C ASN A 16 5.77 -11.96 6.68
N SER A 17 6.13 -12.07 5.40
CA SER A 17 5.95 -11.01 4.39
C SER A 17 4.52 -10.47 4.33
N LEU A 18 3.50 -11.32 4.53
CA LEU A 18 2.10 -10.94 4.60
C LEU A 18 1.86 -9.76 5.56
N ASN A 19 2.45 -9.82 6.75
CA ASN A 19 2.26 -8.82 7.81
C ASN A 19 2.96 -7.48 7.51
N PHE A 20 3.91 -7.47 6.59
CA PHE A 20 4.70 -6.28 6.26
C PHE A 20 4.27 -5.59 4.97
N VAL A 21 3.82 -6.35 3.97
CA VAL A 21 3.54 -5.82 2.64
C VAL A 21 2.16 -6.19 2.09
N GLY A 22 1.36 -6.94 2.86
CA GLY A 22 0.04 -7.43 2.47
C GLY A 22 0.07 -8.64 1.52
N GLY A 23 -1.09 -9.29 1.33
CA GLY A 23 -1.21 -10.57 0.63
C GLY A 23 -0.75 -10.52 -0.82
N LYS A 24 -1.20 -9.54 -1.59
CA LYS A 24 -0.83 -9.41 -3.01
C LYS A 24 0.67 -9.23 -3.21
N ASN A 25 1.33 -8.38 -2.41
CA ASN A 25 2.77 -8.15 -2.53
C ASN A 25 3.57 -9.35 -2.00
N SER A 26 3.11 -9.99 -0.93
CA SER A 26 3.72 -11.22 -0.41
C SER A 26 3.72 -12.33 -1.45
N SER A 27 2.57 -12.59 -2.08
CA SER A 27 2.42 -13.58 -3.16
C SER A 27 3.28 -13.23 -4.36
N LEU A 28 3.32 -11.96 -4.77
CA LEU A 28 4.13 -11.48 -5.89
C LEU A 28 5.63 -11.67 -5.61
N GLY A 29 6.11 -11.31 -4.42
CA GLY A 29 7.52 -11.49 -4.03
C GLY A 29 7.96 -12.96 -4.02
N ASN A 30 7.08 -13.86 -3.58
CA ASN A 30 7.35 -15.31 -3.66
C ASN A 30 7.39 -15.80 -5.10
N MET A 31 6.44 -15.36 -5.93
CA MET A 31 6.33 -15.76 -7.34
C MET A 31 7.54 -15.29 -8.16
N ILE A 32 8.01 -14.06 -7.97
CA ILE A 32 9.18 -13.51 -8.67
C ILE A 32 10.39 -14.41 -8.49
N SER A 33 10.71 -14.76 -7.25
CA SER A 33 11.86 -15.62 -6.93
C SER A 33 11.80 -17.00 -7.62
N ASP A 34 10.61 -17.54 -7.81
CA ASP A 34 10.44 -18.86 -8.44
C ASP A 34 10.39 -18.75 -9.97
N MET A 35 9.79 -17.71 -10.52
CA MET A 35 9.70 -17.48 -11.96
C MET A 35 11.05 -17.12 -12.59
N GLU A 36 11.87 -16.32 -11.89
CA GLU A 36 13.24 -16.00 -12.37
C GLU A 36 14.09 -17.26 -12.57
N LYS A 37 13.98 -18.26 -11.66
CA LYS A 37 14.65 -19.55 -11.80
C LYS A 37 14.21 -20.33 -13.05
N LEU A 38 12.98 -20.07 -13.51
CA LEU A 38 12.41 -20.69 -14.72
C LEU A 38 12.66 -19.83 -16.00
N GLY A 39 13.42 -18.72 -15.89
CA GLY A 39 13.69 -17.81 -16.99
C GLY A 39 12.51 -16.94 -17.41
N VAL A 40 11.46 -16.86 -16.59
CA VAL A 40 10.28 -16.01 -16.85
C VAL A 40 10.51 -14.61 -16.28
N LYS A 41 10.42 -13.59 -17.12
CA LYS A 41 10.51 -12.18 -16.67
C LYS A 41 9.21 -11.76 -16.00
N VAL A 42 9.29 -11.35 -14.77
CA VAL A 42 8.19 -10.71 -14.02
C VAL A 42 8.42 -9.20 -14.00
N PRO A 43 7.38 -8.36 -14.19
CA PRO A 43 7.52 -6.92 -14.09
C PRO A 43 8.10 -6.50 -12.73
N ASN A 44 9.08 -5.62 -12.77
CA ASN A 44 9.69 -5.07 -11.56
C ASN A 44 8.73 -4.11 -10.85
N GLY A 45 8.99 -3.88 -9.57
CA GLY A 45 8.22 -2.97 -8.75
C GLY A 45 8.68 -2.97 -7.29
N PHE A 46 7.99 -2.20 -6.50
CA PHE A 46 8.23 -2.11 -5.06
C PHE A 46 6.91 -2.02 -4.30
N ALA A 47 6.96 -2.35 -3.02
CA ALA A 47 5.86 -2.24 -2.08
C ALA A 47 6.19 -1.24 -0.98
N THR A 48 5.20 -0.47 -0.54
CA THR A 48 5.26 0.20 0.75
C THR A 48 4.95 -0.80 1.86
N THR A 49 5.55 -0.59 3.03
CA THR A 49 5.39 -1.50 4.17
C THR A 49 4.37 -0.98 5.18
N THR A 50 3.97 -1.84 6.13
CA THR A 50 3.16 -1.42 7.28
C THR A 50 3.85 -0.36 8.14
N SER A 51 5.20 -0.31 8.15
CA SER A 51 5.96 0.74 8.83
C SER A 51 5.69 2.13 8.21
N PHE A 52 5.66 2.21 6.88
CA PHE A 52 5.26 3.44 6.18
C PHE A 52 3.81 3.83 6.52
N TYR A 53 2.88 2.87 6.45
CA TYR A 53 1.48 3.13 6.76
C TYR A 53 1.31 3.70 8.18
N ASN A 54 1.93 3.08 9.17
CA ASN A 54 1.83 3.52 10.56
C ASN A 54 2.40 4.93 10.77
N GLU A 55 3.57 5.22 10.18
CA GLU A 55 4.16 6.57 10.22
C GLU A 55 3.24 7.61 9.57
N PHE A 56 2.68 7.29 8.40
CA PHE A 56 1.75 8.19 7.72
C PHE A 56 0.49 8.48 8.55
N ILE A 57 -0.10 7.46 9.17
CA ILE A 57 -1.28 7.59 10.04
C ILE A 57 -0.96 8.46 11.26
N GLU A 58 0.22 8.28 11.86
CA GLU A 58 0.67 9.03 13.03
C GLU A 58 0.96 10.49 12.65
N LEU A 59 1.76 10.73 11.61
CA LEU A 59 2.16 12.07 11.14
C LEU A 59 0.94 12.95 10.84
N ASN A 60 -0.12 12.36 10.30
CA ASN A 60 -1.34 13.08 9.94
C ASN A 60 -2.43 13.04 11.02
N ASN A 61 -2.12 12.51 12.21
CA ASN A 61 -3.05 12.42 13.33
C ASN A 61 -4.41 11.77 12.92
N ILE A 62 -4.34 10.63 12.21
CA ILE A 62 -5.52 9.89 11.72
C ILE A 62 -5.95 8.81 12.72
N PHE A 63 -5.02 8.29 13.52
CA PHE A 63 -5.27 7.19 14.46
C PHE A 63 -6.50 7.40 15.39
N PRO A 64 -6.74 8.61 15.95
CA PRO A 64 -7.93 8.84 16.77
C PRO A 64 -9.26 8.61 16.03
N LEU A 65 -9.31 8.91 14.72
CA LEU A 65 -10.50 8.67 13.90
C LEU A 65 -10.68 7.18 13.60
N ILE A 66 -9.59 6.44 13.35
CA ILE A 66 -9.65 4.98 13.17
C ILE A 66 -10.21 4.33 14.44
N LYS A 67 -9.69 4.69 15.62
CA LYS A 67 -10.19 4.19 16.89
C LYS A 67 -11.68 4.50 17.07
N LYS A 68 -12.10 5.73 16.78
CA LYS A 68 -13.50 6.13 16.84
C LYS A 68 -14.40 5.35 15.87
N LEU A 69 -13.87 4.95 14.70
CA LEU A 69 -14.59 4.13 13.72
C LEU A 69 -14.94 2.77 14.30
N ASP A 70 -14.00 2.13 15.01
CA ASP A 70 -14.19 0.83 15.66
C ASP A 70 -15.20 0.91 16.83
N GLU A 71 -15.20 2.03 17.56
CA GLU A 71 -16.06 2.23 18.74
C GLU A 71 -17.51 2.65 18.39
N THR A 72 -17.75 3.19 17.17
CA THR A 72 -19.07 3.77 16.79
C THR A 72 -19.56 3.28 15.43
N PRO A 73 -20.02 2.01 15.31
CA PRO A 73 -20.46 1.44 14.03
C PRO A 73 -21.59 2.23 13.35
N ASN A 74 -22.48 2.85 14.12
CA ASN A 74 -23.62 3.64 13.62
C ASN A 74 -23.22 4.91 12.87
N ASN A 75 -21.97 5.38 13.02
CA ASN A 75 -21.43 6.58 12.35
C ASN A 75 -20.37 6.23 11.31
N PHE A 76 -20.31 4.96 10.87
CA PHE A 76 -19.27 4.44 10.00
C PHE A 76 -19.05 5.33 8.76
N GLU A 77 -20.11 5.63 8.02
CA GLU A 77 -20.01 6.40 6.76
C GLU A 77 -19.40 7.80 6.98
N LYS A 78 -19.86 8.51 8.01
CA LYS A 78 -19.36 9.85 8.33
C LYS A 78 -17.88 9.84 8.72
N ILE A 79 -17.51 8.91 9.61
CA ILE A 79 -16.13 8.81 10.11
C ILE A 79 -15.19 8.33 9.00
N SER A 80 -15.59 7.33 8.22
CA SER A 80 -14.82 6.85 7.07
C SER A 80 -14.57 7.95 6.03
N LYS A 81 -15.57 8.79 5.76
CA LYS A 81 -15.39 9.95 4.88
C LYS A 81 -14.38 10.94 5.44
N GLU A 82 -14.41 11.20 6.75
CA GLU A 82 -13.45 12.08 7.42
C GLU A 82 -12.02 11.51 7.34
N ILE A 83 -11.87 10.20 7.58
CA ILE A 83 -10.59 9.50 7.45
C ILE A 83 -10.06 9.62 6.02
N ARG A 84 -10.88 9.30 5.00
CA ARG A 84 -10.47 9.41 3.59
C ARG A 84 -10.01 10.83 3.23
N ASN A 85 -10.76 11.84 3.66
CA ASN A 85 -10.38 13.23 3.44
C ASN A 85 -9.03 13.58 4.08
N LYS A 86 -8.78 13.13 5.30
CA LYS A 86 -7.49 13.33 5.97
C LYS A 86 -6.34 12.62 5.25
N ILE A 87 -6.56 11.40 4.77
CA ILE A 87 -5.57 10.63 4.00
C ILE A 87 -5.23 11.38 2.70
N GLU A 88 -6.23 11.78 1.94
CA GLU A 88 -6.03 12.43 0.64
C GLU A 88 -5.29 13.77 0.76
N ASN A 89 -5.51 14.51 1.84
CA ASN A 89 -4.84 15.79 2.13
C ASN A 89 -3.60 15.64 3.02
N GLY A 90 -3.30 14.42 3.50
CA GLY A 90 -2.18 14.17 4.39
C GLY A 90 -0.81 14.38 3.72
N LEU A 91 0.22 14.54 4.54
CA LEU A 91 1.60 14.72 4.09
C LEU A 91 2.40 13.44 4.31
N PHE A 92 3.26 13.11 3.37
CA PHE A 92 4.30 12.12 3.56
C PHE A 92 5.55 12.77 4.17
N SER A 93 6.34 12.01 4.92
CA SER A 93 7.63 12.48 5.42
C SER A 93 8.60 12.74 4.27
N ASN A 94 9.54 13.67 4.47
CA ASN A 94 10.58 13.95 3.47
C ASN A 94 11.46 12.73 3.18
N GLU A 95 11.70 11.89 4.18
CA GLU A 95 12.43 10.64 4.03
C GLU A 95 11.70 9.69 3.08
N PHE A 96 10.41 9.48 3.29
CA PHE A 96 9.61 8.63 2.41
C PHE A 96 9.53 9.20 0.99
N LEU A 97 9.35 10.51 0.82
CA LEU A 97 9.29 11.14 -0.50
C LEU A 97 10.61 10.97 -1.27
N TYR A 98 11.74 11.08 -0.57
CA TYR A 98 13.05 10.83 -1.15
C TYR A 98 13.18 9.37 -1.61
N ASP A 99 12.88 8.41 -0.74
CA ASP A 99 12.97 6.99 -1.04
C ASP A 99 12.01 6.58 -2.18
N LEU A 100 10.78 7.11 -2.16
CA LEU A 100 9.80 6.88 -3.22
C LEU A 100 10.31 7.33 -4.58
N ASN A 101 10.89 8.52 -4.64
CA ASN A 101 11.46 9.06 -5.87
C ASN A 101 12.62 8.19 -6.38
N GLN A 102 13.53 7.73 -5.49
CA GLN A 102 14.64 6.86 -5.87
C GLN A 102 14.13 5.54 -6.47
N HIS A 103 13.16 4.89 -5.83
CA HIS A 103 12.60 3.64 -6.34
C HIS A 103 11.84 3.83 -7.66
N TYR A 104 11.13 4.95 -7.84
CA TYR A 104 10.47 5.27 -9.10
C TYR A 104 11.47 5.51 -10.24
N LEU A 105 12.59 6.20 -9.96
CA LEU A 105 13.68 6.37 -10.93
C LEU A 105 14.32 5.02 -11.33
N LEU A 106 14.52 4.12 -10.36
CA LEU A 106 15.04 2.77 -10.64
C LEU A 106 14.11 1.93 -11.53
N LEU A 107 12.81 2.17 -11.49
CA LEU A 107 11.84 1.56 -12.41
C LEU A 107 11.84 2.19 -13.82
N GLY A 108 12.65 3.23 -14.05
CA GLY A 108 12.76 3.92 -15.35
C GLY A 108 11.79 5.09 -15.51
N SER A 109 11.12 5.53 -14.45
CA SER A 109 10.20 6.71 -14.42
C SER A 109 9.09 6.69 -15.47
N GLY A 110 8.72 5.50 -15.94
CA GLY A 110 7.64 5.27 -16.90
C GLY A 110 6.28 5.06 -16.24
N ASP A 111 5.32 4.62 -17.04
CA ASP A 111 3.99 4.28 -16.56
C ASP A 111 4.03 3.08 -15.60
N VAL A 112 3.39 3.23 -14.45
CA VAL A 112 3.26 2.17 -13.44
C VAL A 112 1.81 1.90 -13.08
N ALA A 113 1.55 0.71 -12.50
CA ALA A 113 0.30 0.39 -11.85
C ALA A 113 0.45 0.58 -10.33
N VAL A 114 -0.42 1.40 -9.73
CA VAL A 114 -0.50 1.59 -8.27
C VAL A 114 -1.66 0.77 -7.74
N ARG A 115 -1.39 -0.13 -6.79
CA ARG A 115 -2.36 -1.09 -6.28
C ARG A 115 -2.29 -1.17 -4.76
N SER A 116 -3.45 -1.27 -4.12
CA SER A 116 -3.51 -1.58 -2.70
C SER A 116 -3.17 -3.06 -2.43
N SER A 117 -2.57 -3.31 -1.28
CA SER A 117 -2.29 -4.65 -0.76
C SER A 117 -2.43 -4.59 0.76
N ALA A 118 -3.57 -5.02 1.28
CA ALA A 118 -3.82 -5.00 2.71
C ALA A 118 -3.40 -6.32 3.38
N THR A 119 -3.03 -6.23 4.65
CA THR A 119 -2.67 -7.40 5.47
C THR A 119 -3.89 -8.24 5.83
N ALA A 120 -5.10 -7.68 5.75
CA ALA A 120 -6.37 -8.31 6.11
C ALA A 120 -7.10 -8.95 4.91
N GLU A 121 -6.55 -8.91 3.69
CA GLU A 121 -7.22 -9.45 2.49
C GLU A 121 -7.44 -10.96 2.55
N ASP A 122 -6.58 -11.70 3.25
CA ASP A 122 -6.56 -13.16 3.30
C ASP A 122 -7.12 -13.72 4.62
N LEU A 123 -7.83 -12.91 5.43
CA LEU A 123 -8.51 -13.44 6.61
C LEU A 123 -9.82 -14.12 6.19
N ASP A 124 -10.00 -15.38 6.58
CA ASP A 124 -11.12 -16.28 6.24
C ASP A 124 -12.54 -15.68 6.48
N ASN A 125 -12.64 -14.61 7.26
CA ASN A 125 -13.90 -13.95 7.62
C ASN A 125 -14.07 -12.55 7.02
N ALA A 126 -13.13 -12.07 6.19
CA ALA A 126 -13.16 -10.73 5.63
C ALA A 126 -13.20 -10.80 4.09
N SER A 127 -14.41 -10.81 3.52
CA SER A 127 -14.60 -10.71 2.06
C SER A 127 -14.28 -9.28 1.58
N PHE A 128 -12.98 -8.93 1.55
CA PHE A 128 -12.48 -7.67 0.98
C PHE A 128 -12.17 -7.79 -0.52
N ALA A 129 -12.53 -8.92 -1.14
CA ALA A 129 -12.30 -9.15 -2.55
C ALA A 129 -13.03 -8.10 -3.41
N GLY A 130 -12.28 -7.34 -4.21
CA GLY A 130 -12.80 -6.37 -5.16
C GLY A 130 -13.04 -4.95 -4.62
N GLN A 131 -12.76 -4.65 -3.36
CA GLN A 131 -12.97 -3.31 -2.78
C GLN A 131 -11.73 -2.40 -2.81
N GLN A 132 -10.61 -2.89 -3.33
CA GLN A 132 -9.35 -2.15 -3.33
C GLN A 132 -9.05 -1.62 -4.73
N ASP A 133 -8.71 -0.34 -4.78
CA ASP A 133 -8.48 0.37 -6.02
C ASP A 133 -7.16 -0.05 -6.70
N THR A 134 -7.21 -0.10 -8.02
CA THR A 134 -6.04 -0.24 -8.89
C THR A 134 -6.05 0.90 -9.90
N TYR A 135 -4.95 1.64 -9.98
CA TYR A 135 -4.75 2.74 -10.90
C TYR A 135 -3.67 2.38 -11.90
N LEU A 136 -4.02 2.38 -13.18
CA LEU A 136 -3.12 2.03 -14.29
C LEU A 136 -2.59 3.30 -14.96
N ASN A 137 -1.46 3.15 -15.67
CA ASN A 137 -0.84 4.23 -16.46
C ASN A 137 -0.53 5.47 -15.61
N VAL A 138 -0.12 5.26 -14.37
CA VAL A 138 0.30 6.35 -13.48
C VAL A 138 1.71 6.78 -13.87
N ASN A 139 1.85 8.04 -14.29
CA ASN A 139 3.12 8.62 -14.72
C ASN A 139 3.46 9.87 -13.92
N GLY A 140 4.72 9.99 -13.53
CA GLY A 140 5.24 11.11 -12.75
C GLY A 140 5.07 10.95 -11.25
N ILE A 141 6.02 11.53 -10.51
CA ILE A 141 6.09 11.38 -9.04
C ILE A 141 4.87 11.98 -8.32
N ASP A 142 4.34 13.11 -8.81
CA ASP A 142 3.17 13.76 -8.19
C ASP A 142 1.92 12.90 -8.32
N ASN A 143 1.71 12.28 -9.49
CA ASN A 143 0.62 11.33 -9.70
C ASN A 143 0.81 10.07 -8.86
N LEU A 144 2.06 9.57 -8.75
CA LEU A 144 2.36 8.42 -7.91
C LEU A 144 1.99 8.70 -6.44
N ILE A 145 2.39 9.85 -5.89
CA ILE A 145 2.02 10.30 -4.55
C ILE A 145 0.50 10.37 -4.39
N PHE A 146 -0.18 10.97 -5.36
CA PHE A 146 -1.64 11.10 -5.33
C PHE A 146 -2.34 9.74 -5.30
N PHE A 147 -1.96 8.81 -6.17
CA PHE A 147 -2.59 7.49 -6.23
C PHE A 147 -2.21 6.57 -5.08
N ILE A 148 -1.02 6.70 -4.48
CA ILE A 148 -0.71 6.01 -3.22
C ILE A 148 -1.69 6.43 -2.12
N LYS A 149 -1.98 7.73 -1.97
CA LYS A 149 -2.98 8.20 -1.00
C LYS A 149 -4.37 7.67 -1.31
N LYS A 150 -4.76 7.61 -2.58
CA LYS A 150 -6.04 7.01 -3.00
C LYS A 150 -6.12 5.52 -2.65
N CYS A 151 -5.06 4.75 -2.86
CA CYS A 151 -5.00 3.35 -2.43
C CYS A 151 -5.14 3.20 -0.91
N ILE A 152 -4.49 4.06 -0.11
CA ILE A 152 -4.65 4.04 1.35
C ILE A 152 -6.09 4.42 1.73
N ALA A 153 -6.66 5.45 1.11
CA ALA A 153 -8.03 5.89 1.39
C ALA A 153 -9.07 4.81 1.06
N SER A 154 -8.82 3.98 0.03
CA SER A 154 -9.74 2.91 -0.37
C SER A 154 -9.96 1.85 0.72
N LEU A 155 -9.02 1.71 1.67
CA LEU A 155 -9.17 0.82 2.84
C LEU A 155 -10.35 1.23 3.75
N PHE A 156 -10.82 2.47 3.63
CA PHE A 156 -11.92 3.04 4.41
C PHE A 156 -13.18 3.29 3.56
N ASN A 157 -13.33 2.60 2.44
CA ASN A 157 -14.56 2.65 1.64
C ASN A 157 -15.71 1.96 2.38
N ASN A 158 -16.94 2.41 2.12
CA ASN A 158 -18.13 1.79 2.70
C ASN A 158 -18.24 0.33 2.26
N ARG A 159 -18.55 -0.52 3.20
CA ARG A 159 -18.86 -1.94 2.96
C ARG A 159 -20.25 -2.10 2.42
#